data_777a029d073f0b235a7f9a7517576f70
#
_entry.id   777a029d073f0b235a7f9a7517576f70
#
_cell.length_a   1.000
_cell.length_b   1.000
_cell.length_c   1.000
_cell.angle_alpha   90.00
_cell.angle_beta   90.00
_cell.angle_gamma   90.00
#
_symmetry.space_group_name_H-M   'P 1'
#
loop_
_entity.id
_entity.type
_entity.pdbx_description
1 polymer ?
#
loop_
_entity_poly.entity_id
_entity_poly.type
_entity_poly.pdbx_seq_one_letter_code
_entity_poly.pdbx_strand_id
1 'polypeptide(L)'
;RALKPALTPHGSFTGEISFFGEPLSALDARRQAAEIGFVLQKPDDQIVTDRVWHELAFGMESLGFATPVIRRRVAEMASFFGIEEWFSRPVEALSGGQKQLLNLASVMALQPRVLLLDEPTSQLDPIAAADFLNAVARIRRELGTTVILSEHRLEEALPLCDRVLALE
;
A
#
# COMPACT_ATOMS: atom_id res chain seq x y z
N ARG A 1 1.28 3.70 -12.23
CA ARG A 1 2.55 4.47 -12.18
C ARG A 1 2.34 5.97 -12.47
N ALA A 2 1.51 6.37 -13.42
CA ALA A 2 1.23 7.79 -13.69
C ALA A 2 0.71 8.58 -12.47
N LEU A 3 0.07 7.92 -11.50
CA LEU A 3 -0.37 8.51 -10.24
C LEU A 3 0.77 8.74 -9.22
N LYS A 4 1.95 8.20 -9.48
CA LYS A 4 3.20 8.42 -8.72
C LYS A 4 4.31 8.77 -9.71
N PRO A 5 4.46 10.04 -10.12
CA PRO A 5 5.43 10.47 -11.13
C PRO A 5 6.88 10.05 -10.83
N ALA A 6 7.25 10.00 -9.55
CA ALA A 6 8.58 9.55 -9.12
C ALA A 6 8.88 8.07 -9.47
N LEU A 7 7.84 7.25 -9.69
CA LEU A 7 7.97 5.84 -10.05
C LEU A 7 7.73 5.58 -11.55
N THR A 8 7.49 6.64 -12.33
CA THR A 8 7.23 6.52 -13.77
C THR A 8 8.56 6.39 -14.51
N PRO A 9 8.82 5.30 -15.24
CA PRO A 9 9.98 5.19 -16.11
C PRO A 9 9.89 6.23 -17.25
N HIS A 10 11.04 6.52 -17.89
CA HIS A 10 11.10 7.45 -19.01
C HIS A 10 10.06 7.09 -20.08
N GLY A 11 9.17 8.03 -20.38
CA GLY A 11 8.10 7.90 -21.36
C GLY A 11 7.33 9.20 -21.51
N SER A 12 6.54 9.33 -22.57
CA SER A 12 5.63 10.45 -22.74
C SER A 12 4.25 10.09 -22.19
N PHE A 13 3.70 10.95 -21.33
CA PHE A 13 2.33 10.87 -20.86
C PHE A 13 1.53 11.99 -21.51
N THR A 14 0.40 11.64 -22.13
CA THR A 14 -0.57 12.60 -22.67
C THR A 14 -1.90 12.39 -21.97
N GLY A 15 -2.45 13.46 -21.40
CA GLY A 15 -3.71 13.43 -20.68
C GLY A 15 -3.64 14.20 -19.37
N GLU A 16 -4.76 14.27 -18.67
CA GLU A 16 -4.88 14.95 -17.39
C GLU A 16 -5.33 13.95 -16.32
N ILE A 17 -4.68 14.01 -15.17
CA ILE A 17 -5.07 13.23 -13.98
C ILE A 17 -5.55 14.22 -12.93
N SER A 18 -6.77 14.04 -12.45
CA SER A 18 -7.30 14.77 -11.31
C SER A 18 -7.44 13.87 -10.10
N PHE A 19 -7.08 14.40 -8.93
CA PHE A 19 -7.21 13.76 -7.63
C PHE A 19 -8.22 14.56 -6.81
N PHE A 20 -9.40 14.00 -6.62
CA PHE A 20 -10.53 14.65 -5.94
C PHE A 20 -10.85 16.08 -6.48
N GLY A 21 -10.79 16.25 -7.79
CA GLY A 21 -11.10 17.51 -8.46
C GLY A 21 -9.93 18.49 -8.60
N GLU A 22 -8.77 18.20 -8.00
CA GLU A 22 -7.52 18.95 -8.20
C GLU A 22 -6.63 18.24 -9.24
N PRO A 23 -5.96 18.97 -10.15
CA PRO A 23 -4.93 18.37 -11.00
C PRO A 23 -3.84 17.72 -10.13
N LEU A 24 -3.43 16.48 -10.47
CA LEU A 24 -2.40 15.77 -9.71
C LEU A 24 -1.07 16.55 -9.64
N SER A 25 -0.76 17.32 -10.69
CA SER A 25 0.41 18.19 -10.77
C SER A 25 0.40 19.38 -9.81
N ALA A 26 -0.78 19.73 -9.26
CA ALA A 26 -0.92 20.80 -8.27
C ALA A 26 -0.67 20.30 -6.84
N LEU A 27 -0.67 18.98 -6.61
CA LEU A 27 -0.37 18.39 -5.31
C LEU A 27 1.15 18.45 -5.06
N ASP A 28 1.55 18.98 -3.91
CA ASP A 28 2.93 18.91 -3.48
C ASP A 28 3.36 17.46 -3.17
N ALA A 29 4.66 17.20 -3.18
CA ALA A 29 5.22 15.86 -2.98
C ALA A 29 4.83 15.24 -1.64
N ARG A 30 4.67 16.06 -0.58
CA ARG A 30 4.28 15.59 0.76
C ARG A 30 2.83 15.12 0.77
N ARG A 31 1.91 15.89 0.17
CA ARG A 31 0.51 15.47 0.03
C ARG A 31 0.39 14.22 -0.84
N GLN A 32 1.11 14.16 -1.97
CA GLN A 32 1.12 12.95 -2.81
C GLN A 32 1.60 11.74 -2.02
N ALA A 33 2.67 11.87 -1.23
CA ALA A 33 3.20 10.78 -0.41
C ALA A 33 2.23 10.33 0.69
N ALA A 34 1.51 11.27 1.30
CA ALA A 34 0.57 10.97 2.39
C ALA A 34 -0.79 10.45 1.89
N GLU A 35 -1.32 11.01 0.80
CA GLU A 35 -2.70 10.76 0.35
C GLU A 35 -2.82 9.67 -0.70
N ILE A 36 -1.71 9.30 -1.38
CA ILE A 36 -1.67 8.24 -2.40
C ILE A 36 -0.68 7.17 -1.96
N GLY A 37 -1.20 6.06 -1.44
CA GLY A 37 -0.43 4.88 -1.09
C GLY A 37 -0.05 4.07 -2.33
N PHE A 38 1.11 3.44 -2.32
CA PHE A 38 1.55 2.54 -3.38
C PHE A 38 2.19 1.30 -2.78
N VAL A 39 1.77 0.12 -3.25
CA VAL A 39 2.39 -1.16 -2.89
C VAL A 39 2.96 -1.78 -4.16
N LEU A 40 4.25 -2.05 -4.14
CA LEU A 40 4.99 -2.63 -5.25
C LEU A 40 4.75 -4.14 -5.35
N GLN A 41 4.99 -4.68 -6.53
CA GLN A 41 4.93 -6.11 -6.83
C GLN A 41 5.90 -6.93 -5.96
N LYS A 42 7.13 -6.41 -5.75
CA LYS A 42 8.16 -7.07 -4.95
C LYS A 42 8.28 -6.39 -3.59
N PRO A 43 7.99 -7.09 -2.50
CA PRO A 43 8.08 -6.49 -1.16
C PRO A 43 9.49 -6.03 -0.80
N ASP A 44 10.51 -6.76 -1.19
CA ASP A 44 11.90 -6.42 -0.87
C ASP A 44 12.39 -5.12 -1.56
N ASP A 45 11.76 -4.71 -2.65
CA ASP A 45 12.08 -3.44 -3.33
C ASP A 45 11.48 -2.22 -2.59
N GLN A 46 10.59 -2.44 -1.63
CA GLN A 46 9.87 -1.40 -0.90
C GLN A 46 10.30 -1.26 0.56
N ILE A 47 10.65 -2.37 1.20
CA ILE A 47 11.08 -2.40 2.60
C ILE A 47 12.44 -1.73 2.75
N VAL A 48 12.57 -0.80 3.70
CA VAL A 48 13.80 -0.01 3.94
C VAL A 48 14.40 -0.22 5.32
N THR A 49 13.64 -0.76 6.27
CA THR A 49 14.11 -0.92 7.67
C THR A 49 14.33 -2.40 8.01
N ASP A 50 15.01 -2.65 9.13
CA ASP A 50 15.36 -4.00 9.60
C ASP A 50 14.33 -4.60 10.55
N ARG A 51 13.38 -3.81 11.08
CA ARG A 51 12.40 -4.22 12.08
C ARG A 51 10.97 -3.89 11.65
N VAL A 52 10.05 -4.79 11.95
CA VAL A 52 8.63 -4.63 11.61
C VAL A 52 8.03 -3.33 12.14
N TRP A 53 8.23 -3.01 13.43
CA TRP A 53 7.69 -1.79 14.02
C TRP A 53 8.25 -0.52 13.36
N HIS A 54 9.52 -0.55 12.97
CA HIS A 54 10.20 0.58 12.34
C HIS A 54 9.69 0.78 10.90
N GLU A 55 9.48 -0.32 10.16
CA GLU A 55 8.87 -0.26 8.83
C GLU A 55 7.46 0.35 8.87
N LEU A 56 6.65 -0.02 9.86
CA LEU A 56 5.33 0.59 10.08
C LEU A 56 5.40 2.10 10.40
N ALA A 57 6.47 2.56 11.05
CA ALA A 57 6.66 3.95 11.44
C ALA A 57 7.31 4.81 10.36
N PHE A 58 8.15 4.20 9.53
CA PHE A 58 9.10 4.88 8.63
C PHE A 58 8.47 5.96 7.73
N GLY A 59 7.35 5.64 7.07
CA GLY A 59 6.67 6.61 6.20
C GLY A 59 6.19 7.85 6.95
N MET A 60 5.67 7.66 8.17
CA MET A 60 5.21 8.77 9.01
C MET A 60 6.37 9.59 9.58
N GLU A 61 7.47 8.94 9.96
CA GLU A 61 8.69 9.61 10.42
C GLU A 61 9.28 10.49 9.30
N SER A 62 9.36 9.94 8.08
CA SER A 62 9.84 10.65 6.89
C SER A 62 8.99 11.88 6.55
N LEU A 63 7.70 11.84 6.85
CA LEU A 63 6.77 12.95 6.67
C LEU A 63 6.69 13.87 7.90
N GLY A 64 7.49 13.63 8.95
CA GLY A 64 7.57 14.48 10.14
C GLY A 64 6.32 14.48 11.01
N PHE A 65 5.62 13.34 11.11
CA PHE A 65 4.51 13.19 12.05
C PHE A 65 5.02 13.21 13.50
N ALA A 66 4.21 13.73 14.42
CA ALA A 66 4.55 13.73 15.83
C ALA A 66 4.58 12.30 16.40
N THR A 67 5.57 11.99 17.26
CA THR A 67 5.77 10.67 17.84
C THR A 67 4.52 10.05 18.48
N PRO A 68 3.65 10.78 19.21
CA PRO A 68 2.42 10.21 19.75
C PRO A 68 1.45 9.72 18.67
N VAL A 69 1.39 10.43 17.52
CA VAL A 69 0.56 10.06 16.37
C VAL A 69 1.10 8.79 15.73
N ILE A 70 2.44 8.73 15.53
CA ILE A 70 3.12 7.55 14.97
C ILE A 70 2.82 6.32 15.82
N ARG A 71 3.07 6.39 17.13
CA ARG A 71 2.85 5.28 18.06
C ARG A 71 1.40 4.75 18.01
N ARG A 72 0.43 5.65 18.01
CA ARG A 72 -0.99 5.27 17.91
C ARG A 72 -1.28 4.57 16.59
N ARG A 73 -0.90 5.16 15.45
CA ARG A 73 -1.20 4.58 14.13
C ARG A 73 -0.48 3.27 13.88
N VAL A 74 0.75 3.12 14.36
CA VAL A 74 1.49 1.86 14.28
C VAL A 74 0.76 0.76 15.06
N ALA A 75 0.29 1.05 16.28
CA ALA A 75 -0.47 0.09 17.07
C ALA A 75 -1.83 -0.25 16.41
N GLU A 76 -2.55 0.75 15.88
CA GLU A 76 -3.80 0.57 15.15
C GLU A 76 -3.60 -0.33 13.92
N MET A 77 -2.55 -0.12 13.13
CA MET A 77 -2.26 -0.92 11.95
C MET A 77 -1.77 -2.33 12.31
N ALA A 78 -0.91 -2.46 13.31
CA ALA A 78 -0.49 -3.77 13.79
C ALA A 78 -1.71 -4.63 14.19
N SER A 79 -2.66 -4.05 14.93
CA SER A 79 -3.88 -4.73 15.33
C SER A 79 -4.83 -4.98 14.14
N PHE A 80 -5.02 -4.00 13.27
CA PHE A 80 -5.86 -4.18 12.09
C PHE A 80 -5.39 -5.33 11.19
N PHE A 81 -4.08 -5.47 11.00
CA PHE A 81 -3.52 -6.53 10.15
C PHE A 81 -3.21 -7.83 10.91
N GLY A 82 -3.35 -7.86 12.24
CA GLY A 82 -3.06 -9.03 13.07
C GLY A 82 -1.57 -9.39 13.10
N ILE A 83 -0.70 -8.37 13.10
CA ILE A 83 0.75 -8.53 13.03
C ILE A 83 1.48 -8.11 14.30
N GLU A 84 0.75 -8.01 15.43
CA GLU A 84 1.32 -7.61 16.72
C GLU A 84 2.46 -8.52 17.18
N GLU A 85 2.33 -9.82 16.94
CA GLU A 85 3.38 -10.80 17.29
C GLU A 85 4.66 -10.64 16.49
N TRP A 86 4.59 -9.94 15.35
CA TRP A 86 5.78 -9.69 14.51
C TRP A 86 6.52 -8.42 14.89
N PHE A 87 5.93 -7.59 15.73
CA PHE A 87 6.37 -6.22 16.00
C PHE A 87 7.87 -6.08 16.27
N SER A 88 8.45 -6.97 17.08
CA SER A 88 9.88 -6.96 17.42
C SER A 88 10.74 -7.81 16.48
N ARG A 89 10.13 -8.49 15.49
CA ARG A 89 10.87 -9.39 14.60
C ARG A 89 11.71 -8.61 13.61
N PRO A 90 12.87 -9.16 13.20
CA PRO A 90 13.58 -8.67 12.04
C PRO A 90 12.76 -8.96 10.77
N VAL A 91 12.75 -8.02 9.84
CA VAL A 91 12.00 -8.16 8.57
C VAL A 91 12.50 -9.34 7.75
N GLU A 92 13.79 -9.64 7.82
CA GLU A 92 14.39 -10.79 7.15
C GLU A 92 13.81 -12.14 7.59
N ALA A 93 13.28 -12.23 8.81
CA ALA A 93 12.65 -13.45 9.33
C ALA A 93 11.19 -13.65 8.85
N LEU A 94 10.66 -12.73 8.05
CA LEU A 94 9.31 -12.82 7.50
C LEU A 94 9.30 -13.59 6.17
N SER A 95 8.22 -14.34 5.95
CA SER A 95 7.95 -14.93 4.62
C SER A 95 7.60 -13.84 3.59
N GLY A 96 7.62 -14.18 2.30
CA GLY A 96 7.25 -13.25 1.22
C GLY A 96 5.84 -12.67 1.41
N GLY A 97 4.86 -13.49 1.77
CA GLY A 97 3.50 -13.04 2.06
C GLY A 97 3.41 -12.13 3.29
N GLN A 98 4.17 -12.45 4.33
CA GLN A 98 4.25 -11.60 5.53
C GLN A 98 4.90 -10.25 5.22
N LYS A 99 5.94 -10.21 4.40
CA LYS A 99 6.57 -8.97 3.94
C LYS A 99 5.61 -8.12 3.11
N GLN A 100 4.84 -8.75 2.22
CA GLN A 100 3.86 -8.02 1.42
C GLN A 100 2.74 -7.44 2.27
N LEU A 101 2.27 -8.18 3.29
CA LEU A 101 1.30 -7.68 4.25
C LEU A 101 1.87 -6.54 5.11
N LEU A 102 3.15 -6.62 5.50
CA LEU A 102 3.85 -5.54 6.19
C LEU A 102 3.92 -4.27 5.33
N ASN A 103 4.25 -4.38 4.04
CA ASN A 103 4.25 -3.25 3.11
C ASN A 103 2.87 -2.60 3.02
N LEU A 104 1.82 -3.40 2.91
CA LEU A 104 0.46 -2.89 2.90
C LEU A 104 0.15 -2.15 4.21
N ALA A 105 0.51 -2.71 5.35
CA ALA A 105 0.29 -2.11 6.67
C ALA A 105 1.08 -0.79 6.85
N SER A 106 2.34 -0.73 6.39
CA SER A 106 3.17 0.48 6.48
C SER A 106 2.62 1.63 5.61
N VAL A 107 2.13 1.30 4.42
CA VAL A 107 1.44 2.28 3.57
C VAL A 107 0.14 2.75 4.20
N MET A 108 -0.66 1.85 4.75
CA MET A 108 -1.93 2.18 5.41
C MET A 108 -1.76 2.97 6.72
N ALA A 109 -0.59 2.92 7.35
CA ALA A 109 -0.28 3.76 8.51
C ALA A 109 -0.31 5.27 8.19
N LEU A 110 -0.10 5.64 6.93
CA LEU A 110 -0.28 7.02 6.45
C LEU A 110 -1.75 7.40 6.28
N GLN A 111 -2.68 6.43 6.27
CA GLN A 111 -4.12 6.60 6.01
C GLN A 111 -4.39 7.26 4.65
N PRO A 112 -3.86 6.68 3.56
CA PRO A 112 -4.04 7.26 2.22
C PRO A 112 -5.50 7.22 1.79
N ARG A 113 -5.90 8.21 0.98
CA ARG A 113 -7.25 8.26 0.38
C ARG A 113 -7.37 7.32 -0.82
N VAL A 114 -6.27 7.10 -1.53
CA VAL A 114 -6.17 6.17 -2.66
C VAL A 114 -5.00 5.22 -2.43
N LEU A 115 -5.23 3.94 -2.62
CA LEU A 115 -4.23 2.88 -2.55
C LEU A 115 -4.06 2.25 -3.94
N LEU A 116 -2.83 2.29 -4.43
CA LEU A 116 -2.44 1.67 -5.70
C LEU A 116 -1.68 0.38 -5.41
N LEU A 117 -2.13 -0.72 -6.01
CA LEU A 117 -1.54 -2.04 -5.86
C LEU A 117 -1.12 -2.55 -7.24
N ASP A 118 0.18 -2.73 -7.44
CA ASP A 118 0.76 -3.16 -8.72
C ASP A 118 1.13 -4.65 -8.64
N GLU A 119 0.25 -5.52 -9.12
CA GLU A 119 0.38 -6.99 -9.10
C GLU A 119 0.83 -7.55 -7.73
N PRO A 120 0.19 -7.16 -6.63
CA PRO A 120 0.72 -7.42 -5.28
C PRO A 120 0.74 -8.90 -4.90
N THR A 121 -0.02 -9.76 -5.61
CA THR A 121 -0.08 -11.19 -5.30
C THR A 121 0.77 -12.07 -6.22
N SER A 122 1.43 -11.47 -7.23
CA SER A 122 2.14 -12.22 -8.28
C SER A 122 3.25 -13.14 -7.76
N GLN A 123 3.86 -12.82 -6.61
CA GLN A 123 4.94 -13.60 -5.99
C GLN A 123 4.49 -14.39 -4.76
N LEU A 124 3.19 -14.41 -4.48
CA LEU A 124 2.62 -15.08 -3.32
C LEU A 124 2.11 -16.48 -3.66
N ASP A 125 2.22 -17.39 -2.71
CA ASP A 125 1.48 -18.64 -2.79
C ASP A 125 -0.04 -18.37 -2.68
N PRO A 126 -0.90 -19.33 -3.07
CA PRO A 126 -2.34 -19.11 -3.10
C PRO A 126 -2.96 -18.70 -1.76
N ILE A 127 -2.44 -19.22 -0.65
CA ILE A 127 -2.96 -18.90 0.68
C ILE A 127 -2.61 -17.46 1.05
N ALA A 128 -1.34 -17.09 0.91
CA ALA A 128 -0.88 -15.73 1.19
C ALA A 128 -1.55 -14.70 0.25
N ALA A 129 -1.81 -15.07 -1.02
CA ALA A 129 -2.54 -14.21 -1.96
C ALA A 129 -3.98 -13.97 -1.50
N ALA A 130 -4.70 -15.02 -1.08
CA ALA A 130 -6.05 -14.90 -0.56
C ALA A 130 -6.10 -14.04 0.71
N ASP A 131 -5.15 -14.25 1.63
CA ASP A 131 -5.05 -13.45 2.86
C ASP A 131 -4.77 -11.97 2.56
N PHE A 132 -3.88 -11.69 1.61
CA PHE A 132 -3.59 -10.32 1.16
C PHE A 132 -4.84 -9.65 0.56
N LEU A 133 -5.54 -10.32 -0.35
CA LEU A 133 -6.76 -9.79 -0.98
C LEU A 133 -7.89 -9.59 0.04
N ASN A 134 -8.02 -10.47 1.03
CA ASN A 134 -8.95 -10.30 2.13
C ASN A 134 -8.62 -9.05 2.97
N ALA A 135 -7.33 -8.78 3.22
CA ALA A 135 -6.90 -7.56 3.90
C ALA A 135 -7.25 -6.31 3.07
N VAL A 136 -7.05 -6.35 1.75
CA VAL A 136 -7.44 -5.26 0.83
C VAL A 136 -8.96 -5.02 0.86
N ALA A 137 -9.76 -6.09 0.85
CA ALA A 137 -11.22 -5.98 0.96
C ALA A 137 -11.66 -5.34 2.29
N ARG A 138 -10.98 -5.67 3.39
CA ARG A 138 -11.22 -5.05 4.70
C ARG A 138 -10.86 -3.56 4.69
N ILE A 139 -9.73 -3.17 4.12
CA ILE A 139 -9.33 -1.76 3.96
C ILE A 139 -10.44 -0.97 3.28
N ARG A 140 -10.94 -1.47 2.14
CA ARG A 140 -12.02 -0.81 1.40
C ARG A 140 -13.28 -0.66 2.25
N ARG A 141 -13.70 -1.73 2.92
CA ARG A 141 -14.95 -1.78 3.68
C ARG A 141 -14.90 -0.99 4.99
N GLU A 142 -13.80 -1.10 5.73
CA GLU A 142 -13.70 -0.58 7.09
C GLU A 142 -13.04 0.80 7.16
N LEU A 143 -12.12 1.10 6.22
CA LEU A 143 -11.38 2.37 6.21
C LEU A 143 -11.84 3.31 5.09
N GLY A 144 -12.68 2.84 4.15
CA GLY A 144 -13.22 3.68 3.06
C GLY A 144 -12.19 4.14 2.05
N THR A 145 -11.01 3.52 2.00
CA THR A 145 -9.95 3.85 1.05
C THR A 145 -10.33 3.40 -0.36
N THR A 146 -10.15 4.26 -1.36
CA THR A 146 -10.28 3.89 -2.76
C THR A 146 -9.10 3.03 -3.19
N VAL A 147 -9.36 1.84 -3.69
CA VAL A 147 -8.31 0.90 -4.12
C VAL A 147 -8.31 0.79 -5.64
N ILE A 148 -7.12 0.91 -6.24
CA ILE A 148 -6.86 0.62 -7.65
C ILE A 148 -5.85 -0.53 -7.68
N LEU A 149 -6.28 -1.66 -8.23
CA LEU A 149 -5.52 -2.91 -8.26
C LEU A 149 -5.25 -3.32 -9.70
N SER A 150 -3.99 -3.52 -10.08
CA SER A 150 -3.64 -4.31 -11.25
C SER A 150 -3.35 -5.74 -10.81
N GLU A 151 -3.93 -6.75 -11.50
CA GLU A 151 -3.82 -8.14 -11.10
C GLU A 151 -4.00 -9.08 -12.28
N HIS A 152 -3.29 -10.21 -12.25
CA HIS A 152 -3.44 -11.30 -13.21
C HIS A 152 -4.34 -12.44 -12.70
N ARG A 153 -4.47 -12.58 -11.38
CA ARG A 153 -5.35 -13.58 -10.72
C ARG A 153 -6.79 -13.07 -10.69
N LEU A 154 -7.41 -12.99 -11.87
CA LEU A 154 -8.71 -12.36 -12.03
C LEU A 154 -9.83 -13.08 -11.24
N GLU A 155 -9.77 -14.40 -11.11
CA GLU A 155 -10.78 -15.17 -10.37
C GLU A 155 -10.87 -14.76 -8.90
N GLU A 156 -9.74 -14.41 -8.28
CA GLU A 156 -9.66 -14.00 -6.89
C GLU A 156 -9.94 -12.49 -6.71
N ALA A 157 -9.55 -11.67 -7.69
CA ALA A 157 -9.65 -10.21 -7.59
C ALA A 157 -11.03 -9.67 -8.02
N LEU A 158 -11.66 -10.24 -9.06
CA LEU A 158 -12.92 -9.74 -9.62
C LEU A 158 -14.07 -9.64 -8.58
N PRO A 159 -14.27 -10.63 -7.67
CA PRO A 159 -15.31 -10.53 -6.65
C PRO A 159 -15.16 -9.34 -5.70
N LEU A 160 -13.96 -8.76 -5.62
CA LEU A 160 -13.64 -7.63 -4.74
C LEU A 160 -13.82 -6.27 -5.44
N CYS A 161 -14.04 -6.26 -6.76
CA CYS A 161 -14.06 -5.04 -7.56
C CYS A 161 -15.47 -4.50 -7.74
N ASP A 162 -15.64 -3.17 -7.61
CA ASP A 162 -16.88 -2.49 -8.01
C ASP A 162 -16.86 -2.15 -9.52
N ARG A 163 -15.67 -1.97 -10.08
CA ARG A 163 -15.45 -1.60 -11.49
C ARG A 163 -14.21 -2.31 -12.04
N VAL A 164 -14.25 -2.67 -13.30
CA VAL A 164 -13.13 -3.30 -14.02
C VAL A 164 -12.81 -2.47 -15.25
N LEU A 165 -11.52 -2.23 -15.48
CA LEU A 165 -10.98 -1.59 -16.68
C LEU A 165 -10.10 -2.61 -17.39
N ALA A 166 -10.45 -2.96 -18.63
CA ALA A 166 -9.60 -3.75 -19.50
C ALA A 166 -8.72 -2.80 -20.32
N LEU A 167 -7.43 -3.07 -20.36
CA LEU A 167 -6.46 -2.35 -21.19
C LEU A 167 -6.08 -3.27 -22.37
N GLU A 168 -6.18 -2.76 -23.58
CA GLU A 168 -5.76 -3.44 -24.82
C GLU A 168 -4.31 -3.09 -25.18
#